data_da903b14eced461be1f541162576a477
#
_entry.id   da903b14eced461be1f541162576a477
#
_cell.length_a   1.000
_cell.length_b   1.000
_cell.length_c   1.000
_cell.angle_alpha   90.00
_cell.angle_beta   90.00
_cell.angle_gamma   90.00
#
_symmetry.space_group_name_H-M   'P 1'
#
loop_
_entity.id
_entity.type
_entity.pdbx_description
1 polymer ?
#
loop_
_entity_poly.entity_id
_entity_poly.type
_entity_poly.pdbx_seq_one_letter_code
_entity_poly.pdbx_strand_id
1 'polypeptide(L)'
;MSTLLKRLMTTAATAVAACAALPGQAAIPNEQFFPVLVFRTGAYAPNGVPWANGFVDYLNLVNERDGGIGGVKITYEECETGYSTDRGVECYERLKGKGPTGATSFNPLSTGITFALGDKVAADRIPLITMGYGRSESTDGSVFKWNFPLLGTYWDAADMLVQHVAEREGGLPKLRGRKIALLYHDSPYGKEPIPVLQALSHRLGFEFIAIPVAHPGIEQKAAWLQIRQTRPDHVFIWGWGVMNSTAINEAIAVNYPRDRMYGVWWAGAEPDVLPSQAAAAGYHALTLQHSADQRRVHDDIRRYVYGRGKGAGDASAIGQVLYNRGLLNALLVVEAVRTAQGRYGRQPLTGEQVRWGAENLVIDGARIGTLGIDGLLQPLHTSCADHEGAHRARIHSWDGAAWRYTSDWYESDRTLLGPMMAAAAKKYAADKGLPVRDCGKEG
;
A
#
# COMPACT_ATOMS: atom_id res chain seq x y z
N MET A 1 10.71 107.23 21.22
CA MET A 1 11.77 106.50 21.92
C MET A 1 11.05 105.35 22.65
N SER A 2 11.42 104.18 22.47
CA SER A 2 10.96 102.95 23.11
C SER A 2 10.36 101.91 22.13
N THR A 3 11.21 100.97 21.80
CA THR A 3 11.00 99.87 20.95
C THR A 3 10.34 98.70 21.69
N LEU A 4 9.18 98.24 21.24
CA LEU A 4 8.57 97.03 21.75
C LEU A 4 8.96 95.80 20.86
N LEU A 5 9.67 94.84 21.45
CA LEU A 5 10.02 93.58 20.86
C LEU A 5 8.83 92.60 20.95
N LYS A 6 8.28 92.18 19.79
CA LYS A 6 7.30 91.09 19.72
C LYS A 6 8.03 89.75 19.60
N ARG A 7 7.87 88.91 20.62
CA ARG A 7 8.28 87.48 20.55
C ARG A 7 7.21 86.69 19.83
N LEU A 8 7.55 86.07 18.70
CA LEU A 8 6.76 84.98 18.11
C LEU A 8 7.14 83.67 18.83
N MET A 9 6.16 83.05 19.43
CA MET A 9 6.28 81.66 19.88
C MET A 9 5.80 80.73 18.71
N THR A 10 6.71 79.98 18.13
CA THR A 10 6.41 78.92 17.20
C THR A 10 6.20 77.58 17.95
N THR A 11 4.96 77.11 18.03
CA THR A 11 4.63 75.83 18.58
C THR A 11 4.89 74.78 17.51
N ALA A 12 5.92 73.94 17.69
CA ALA A 12 6.17 72.72 16.87
C ALA A 12 5.23 71.59 17.35
N ALA A 13 4.26 71.24 16.55
CA ALA A 13 3.43 70.06 16.77
C ALA A 13 4.19 68.80 16.29
N THR A 14 4.67 67.95 17.20
CA THR A 14 5.27 66.70 16.94
C THR A 14 4.16 65.66 16.66
N ALA A 15 3.95 65.34 15.40
CA ALA A 15 3.08 64.24 15.00
C ALA A 15 3.77 62.86 15.31
N VAL A 16 3.34 62.21 16.36
CA VAL A 16 3.71 60.80 16.64
C VAL A 16 2.93 59.92 15.69
N ALA A 17 3.59 59.45 14.63
CA ALA A 17 3.05 58.37 13.77
C ALA A 17 3.07 57.06 14.55
N ALA A 18 1.91 56.65 15.06
CA ALA A 18 1.70 55.32 15.59
C ALA A 18 1.72 54.33 14.43
N CYS A 19 2.86 53.65 14.18
CA CYS A 19 2.90 52.45 13.33
C CYS A 19 2.08 51.38 14.03
N ALA A 20 0.82 51.18 13.62
CA ALA A 20 0.05 49.99 13.94
C ALA A 20 0.76 48.81 13.28
N ALA A 21 1.50 48.04 14.06
CA ALA A 21 2.01 46.74 13.63
C ALA A 21 0.80 45.86 13.29
N LEU A 22 0.58 45.60 12.00
CA LEU A 22 -0.34 44.56 11.54
C LEU A 22 0.08 43.24 12.22
N PRO A 23 -0.83 42.44 12.80
CA PRO A 23 -0.48 41.16 13.35
C PRO A 23 0.16 40.35 12.21
N GLY A 24 1.44 40.03 12.36
CA GLY A 24 2.17 39.21 11.43
C GLY A 24 1.38 37.91 11.26
N GLN A 25 0.91 37.60 10.05
CA GLN A 25 0.38 36.28 9.73
C GLN A 25 1.46 35.28 10.12
N ALA A 26 1.15 34.39 11.08
CA ALA A 26 2.06 33.33 11.44
C ALA A 26 2.39 32.54 10.16
N ALA A 27 3.67 32.41 9.85
CA ALA A 27 4.09 31.67 8.66
C ALA A 27 3.53 30.24 8.77
N ILE A 28 2.89 29.76 7.69
CA ILE A 28 2.41 28.40 7.62
C ILE A 28 3.61 27.47 7.86
N PRO A 29 3.54 26.51 8.83
CA PRO A 29 4.64 25.59 9.08
C PRO A 29 5.05 24.88 7.81
N ASN A 30 6.36 24.80 7.53
CA ASN A 30 6.88 24.11 6.35
C ASN A 30 6.93 22.59 6.59
N GLU A 31 5.75 21.99 6.76
CA GLU A 31 5.56 20.60 7.14
C GLU A 31 4.50 19.91 6.26
N GLN A 32 4.77 18.64 5.94
CA GLN A 32 3.84 17.75 5.24
C GLN A 32 3.38 16.67 6.22
N PHE A 33 2.08 16.55 6.47
CA PHE A 33 1.54 15.61 7.44
C PHE A 33 1.15 14.27 6.82
N PHE A 34 1.68 13.18 7.37
CA PHE A 34 1.41 11.81 6.97
C PHE A 34 0.60 11.08 8.06
N PRO A 35 -0.69 10.79 7.87
CA PRO A 35 -1.42 9.88 8.74
C PRO A 35 -0.90 8.45 8.53
N VAL A 36 -0.65 7.71 9.61
CA VAL A 36 -0.17 6.33 9.56
C VAL A 36 -1.16 5.44 10.30
N LEU A 37 -2.03 4.77 9.56
CA LEU A 37 -2.97 3.80 10.12
C LEU A 37 -2.24 2.48 10.33
N VAL A 38 -2.29 1.97 11.56
CA VAL A 38 -1.53 0.78 11.96
C VAL A 38 -2.44 -0.22 12.70
N PHE A 39 -1.96 -1.45 12.83
CA PHE A 39 -2.48 -2.46 13.76
C PHE A 39 -1.29 -3.17 14.39
N ARG A 40 -0.81 -2.60 15.49
CA ARG A 40 0.34 -3.10 16.27
C ARG A 40 -0.09 -4.08 17.36
N THR A 41 -1.40 -4.27 17.53
CA THR A 41 -1.99 -5.14 18.54
C THR A 41 -2.99 -6.12 17.93
N GLY A 42 -3.30 -7.22 18.65
CA GLY A 42 -4.29 -8.21 18.24
C GLY A 42 -3.77 -9.24 17.22
N ALA A 43 -4.70 -9.97 16.63
CA ALA A 43 -4.43 -11.13 15.77
C ALA A 43 -3.67 -10.80 14.47
N TYR A 44 -3.68 -9.55 14.04
CA TYR A 44 -3.01 -9.09 12.81
C TYR A 44 -1.67 -8.41 13.07
N ALA A 45 -1.30 -8.19 14.34
CA ALA A 45 -0.05 -7.55 14.73
C ALA A 45 1.22 -8.25 14.19
N PRO A 46 1.31 -9.59 14.09
CA PRO A 46 2.49 -10.24 13.54
C PRO A 46 2.88 -9.74 12.14
N ASN A 47 1.88 -9.36 11.33
CA ASN A 47 2.09 -8.80 10.00
C ASN A 47 2.06 -7.26 9.99
N GLY A 48 1.25 -6.64 10.85
CA GLY A 48 1.11 -5.19 10.93
C GLY A 48 2.32 -4.47 11.49
N VAL A 49 2.96 -5.03 12.51
CA VAL A 49 4.12 -4.41 13.18
C VAL A 49 5.32 -4.22 12.25
N PRO A 50 5.83 -5.25 11.54
CA PRO A 50 6.98 -5.06 10.66
C PRO A 50 6.67 -4.10 9.50
N TRP A 51 5.45 -4.13 8.97
CA TRP A 51 5.04 -3.16 7.94
C TRP A 51 5.06 -1.72 8.48
N ALA A 52 4.45 -1.48 9.65
CA ALA A 52 4.42 -0.15 10.26
C ALA A 52 5.83 0.37 10.56
N ASN A 53 6.73 -0.50 11.04
CA ASN A 53 8.11 -0.14 11.30
C ASN A 53 8.83 0.31 10.01
N GLY A 54 8.72 -0.46 8.93
CA GLY A 54 9.32 -0.08 7.64
C GLY A 54 8.77 1.23 7.09
N PHE A 55 7.46 1.47 7.23
CA PHE A 55 6.81 2.71 6.80
C PHE A 55 7.34 3.92 7.57
N VAL A 56 7.35 3.86 8.89
CA VAL A 56 7.79 4.95 9.77
C VAL A 56 9.30 5.19 9.64
N ASP A 57 10.10 4.12 9.55
CA ASP A 57 11.55 4.24 9.39
C ASP A 57 11.92 4.95 8.09
N TYR A 58 11.15 4.72 7.00
CA TYR A 58 11.39 5.45 5.76
C TYR A 58 11.02 6.94 5.86
N LEU A 59 9.93 7.31 6.53
CA LEU A 59 9.60 8.71 6.80
C LEU A 59 10.70 9.39 7.64
N ASN A 60 11.19 8.69 8.67
CA ASN A 60 12.30 9.16 9.49
C ASN A 60 13.60 9.29 8.68
N LEU A 61 13.88 8.34 7.78
CA LEU A 61 15.04 8.41 6.89
C LEU A 61 15.02 9.68 6.03
N VAL A 62 13.88 9.99 5.41
CA VAL A 62 13.73 11.20 4.58
C VAL A 62 13.96 12.46 5.39
N ASN A 63 13.49 12.52 6.64
CA ASN A 63 13.76 13.64 7.53
C ASN A 63 15.24 13.74 7.94
N GLU A 64 15.82 12.63 8.38
CA GLU A 64 17.15 12.62 9.00
C GLU A 64 18.30 12.69 7.99
N ARG A 65 18.11 12.11 6.80
CA ARG A 65 19.11 12.13 5.74
C ARG A 65 18.93 13.30 4.80
N ASP A 66 17.67 13.58 4.38
CA ASP A 66 17.38 14.51 3.30
C ASP A 66 16.85 15.88 3.80
N GLY A 67 16.57 16.02 5.10
CA GLY A 67 15.94 17.22 5.66
C GLY A 67 14.48 17.41 5.26
N GLY A 68 13.77 16.31 4.95
CA GLY A 68 12.40 16.30 4.48
C GLY A 68 12.26 16.16 2.96
N ILE A 69 11.05 16.30 2.45
CA ILE A 69 10.75 16.19 1.01
C ILE A 69 11.01 17.53 0.35
N GLY A 70 12.16 17.67 -0.34
CA GLY A 70 12.53 18.96 -0.94
C GLY A 70 12.67 20.11 0.08
N GLY A 71 13.06 19.80 1.33
CA GLY A 71 13.18 20.77 2.43
C GLY A 71 11.87 20.98 3.21
N VAL A 72 10.78 20.31 2.85
CA VAL A 72 9.52 20.28 3.63
C VAL A 72 9.60 19.12 4.62
N LYS A 73 9.54 19.40 5.91
CA LYS A 73 9.66 18.40 6.97
C LYS A 73 8.44 17.46 6.98
N ILE A 74 8.68 16.17 7.13
CA ILE A 74 7.60 15.20 7.34
C ILE A 74 7.20 15.22 8.82
N THR A 75 5.91 15.37 9.09
CA THR A 75 5.30 15.05 10.38
C THR A 75 4.33 13.89 10.20
N TYR A 76 4.18 13.05 11.21
CA TYR A 76 3.26 11.91 11.15
C TYR A 76 2.64 11.61 12.50
N GLU A 77 1.50 10.92 12.47
CA GLU A 77 0.84 10.38 13.65
C GLU A 77 0.31 8.99 13.35
N GLU A 78 0.66 8.03 14.20
CA GLU A 78 0.08 6.68 14.14
C GLU A 78 -1.32 6.65 14.74
N CYS A 79 -2.22 5.91 14.11
CA CYS A 79 -3.54 5.61 14.64
C CYS A 79 -3.81 4.11 14.58
N GLU A 80 -4.01 3.49 15.77
CA GLU A 80 -4.25 2.07 15.92
C GLU A 80 -5.66 1.69 15.49
N THR A 81 -5.79 0.89 14.43
CA THR A 81 -7.07 0.43 13.90
C THR A 81 -7.48 -0.95 14.41
N GLY A 82 -6.53 -1.75 14.90
CA GLY A 82 -6.77 -3.16 15.24
C GLY A 82 -7.33 -3.97 14.05
N TYR A 83 -7.12 -3.50 12.81
CA TYR A 83 -7.72 -4.06 11.59
C TYR A 83 -9.25 -3.96 11.53
N SER A 84 -9.87 -3.10 12.36
CA SER A 84 -11.32 -2.83 12.39
C SER A 84 -11.68 -1.72 11.40
N THR A 85 -12.72 -1.95 10.60
CA THR A 85 -13.20 -0.95 9.64
C THR A 85 -13.70 0.31 10.35
N ASP A 86 -14.46 0.17 11.44
CA ASP A 86 -15.00 1.31 12.19
C ASP A 86 -13.89 2.18 12.79
N ARG A 87 -12.88 1.54 13.42
CA ARG A 87 -11.69 2.27 13.92
C ARG A 87 -10.89 2.91 12.80
N GLY A 88 -10.80 2.27 11.63
CA GLY A 88 -10.15 2.84 10.47
C GLY A 88 -10.84 4.12 9.99
N VAL A 89 -12.17 4.14 9.98
CA VAL A 89 -12.97 5.34 9.66
C VAL A 89 -12.79 6.41 10.74
N GLU A 90 -12.77 6.05 12.01
CA GLU A 90 -12.50 6.98 13.13
C GLU A 90 -11.10 7.61 12.99
N CYS A 91 -10.06 6.80 12.73
CA CYS A 91 -8.70 7.27 12.48
C CYS A 91 -8.64 8.26 11.30
N TYR A 92 -9.36 7.95 10.22
CA TYR A 92 -9.47 8.84 9.07
C TYR A 92 -10.05 10.21 9.45
N GLU A 93 -11.23 10.21 10.09
CA GLU A 93 -11.91 11.47 10.48
C GLU A 93 -11.06 12.31 11.44
N ARG A 94 -10.33 11.66 12.35
CA ARG A 94 -9.45 12.33 13.31
C ARG A 94 -8.22 12.95 12.65
N LEU A 95 -7.66 12.33 11.61
CA LEU A 95 -6.38 12.70 11.03
C LEU A 95 -6.48 13.50 9.73
N LYS A 96 -7.60 13.46 9.01
CA LYS A 96 -7.73 14.04 7.67
C LYS A 96 -7.43 15.53 7.59
N GLY A 97 -7.74 16.28 8.63
CA GLY A 97 -7.52 17.74 8.70
C GLY A 97 -6.23 18.16 9.39
N LYS A 98 -5.37 17.23 9.83
CA LYS A 98 -4.13 17.57 10.54
C LYS A 98 -3.04 18.03 9.56
N GLY A 99 -2.14 18.86 10.10
CA GLY A 99 -1.08 19.51 9.32
C GLY A 99 -1.52 20.78 8.63
N PRO A 100 -0.57 21.54 8.06
CA PRO A 100 -0.86 22.86 7.49
C PRO A 100 -1.80 22.82 6.27
N THR A 101 -1.78 21.72 5.52
CA THR A 101 -2.53 21.52 4.27
C THR A 101 -3.48 20.32 4.32
N GLY A 102 -3.73 19.78 5.52
CA GLY A 102 -4.44 18.51 5.71
C GLY A 102 -3.54 17.28 5.50
N ALA A 103 -4.14 16.11 5.56
CA ALA A 103 -3.45 14.84 5.34
C ALA A 103 -2.92 14.71 3.91
N THR A 104 -1.68 14.21 3.76
CA THR A 104 -1.03 13.96 2.47
C THR A 104 -1.79 12.92 1.64
N SER A 105 -2.05 11.78 2.24
CA SER A 105 -2.78 10.64 1.70
C SER A 105 -3.13 9.69 2.82
N PHE A 106 -3.96 8.69 2.54
CA PHE A 106 -4.18 7.59 3.47
C PHE A 106 -3.72 6.26 2.89
N ASN A 107 -3.15 5.41 3.75
CA ASN A 107 -2.80 4.03 3.47
C ASN A 107 -3.30 3.17 4.63
N PRO A 108 -4.55 2.68 4.59
CA PRO A 108 -5.17 2.02 5.75
C PRO A 108 -4.71 0.59 5.99
N LEU A 109 -3.90 0.00 5.11
CA LEU A 109 -3.44 -1.39 5.15
C LEU A 109 -4.59 -2.40 5.39
N SER A 110 -5.76 -2.10 4.84
CA SER A 110 -6.97 -2.92 4.93
C SER A 110 -7.90 -2.63 3.76
N THR A 111 -8.28 -3.66 3.00
CA THR A 111 -9.24 -3.55 1.91
C THR A 111 -10.62 -3.11 2.42
N GLY A 112 -11.05 -3.62 3.58
CA GLY A 112 -12.31 -3.22 4.18
C GLY A 112 -12.36 -1.73 4.53
N ILE A 113 -11.30 -1.20 5.14
CA ILE A 113 -11.20 0.24 5.44
C ILE A 113 -11.11 1.05 4.13
N THR A 114 -10.34 0.58 3.13
CA THR A 114 -10.25 1.24 1.81
C THR A 114 -11.63 1.37 1.17
N PHE A 115 -12.46 0.34 1.23
CA PHE A 115 -13.83 0.38 0.70
C PHE A 115 -14.71 1.38 1.45
N ALA A 116 -14.62 1.38 2.79
CA ALA A 116 -15.39 2.29 3.63
C ALA A 116 -14.99 3.78 3.46
N LEU A 117 -13.74 4.04 3.06
CA LEU A 117 -13.24 5.39 2.85
C LEU A 117 -13.48 5.93 1.43
N GLY A 118 -13.85 5.09 0.46
CA GLY A 118 -13.91 5.46 -0.96
C GLY A 118 -14.68 6.76 -1.25
N ASP A 119 -15.91 6.89 -0.72
CA ASP A 119 -16.74 8.09 -0.92
C ASP A 119 -16.20 9.30 -0.10
N LYS A 120 -15.61 9.04 1.08
CA LYS A 120 -15.09 10.07 1.98
C LYS A 120 -13.85 10.75 1.39
N VAL A 121 -12.89 9.97 0.90
CA VAL A 121 -11.64 10.52 0.33
C VAL A 121 -11.91 11.34 -0.93
N ALA A 122 -12.93 10.96 -1.71
CA ALA A 122 -13.36 11.74 -2.86
C ALA A 122 -13.97 13.08 -2.46
N ALA A 123 -14.81 13.11 -1.42
CA ALA A 123 -15.41 14.33 -0.88
C ALA A 123 -14.37 15.26 -0.25
N ASP A 124 -13.43 14.70 0.51
CA ASP A 124 -12.37 15.44 1.22
C ASP A 124 -11.16 15.78 0.33
N ARG A 125 -11.10 15.23 -0.91
CA ARG A 125 -9.99 15.39 -1.87
C ARG A 125 -8.64 14.93 -1.32
N ILE A 126 -8.61 13.78 -0.67
CA ILE A 126 -7.40 13.16 -0.11
C ILE A 126 -7.20 11.81 -0.78
N PRO A 127 -6.06 11.50 -1.43
CA PRO A 127 -5.89 10.23 -2.12
C PRO A 127 -5.69 9.06 -1.14
N LEU A 128 -6.23 7.89 -1.52
CA LEU A 128 -5.82 6.59 -1.00
C LEU A 128 -4.68 6.08 -1.88
N ILE A 129 -3.47 6.01 -1.33
CA ILE A 129 -2.29 5.46 -2.01
C ILE A 129 -1.94 4.17 -1.31
N THR A 130 -2.32 3.05 -1.91
CA THR A 130 -2.11 1.70 -1.39
C THR A 130 -1.05 0.97 -2.24
N MET A 131 -0.64 -0.23 -1.84
CA MET A 131 0.30 -1.04 -2.59
C MET A 131 -0.15 -2.50 -2.55
N GLY A 132 -0.65 -2.98 -3.68
CA GLY A 132 -1.08 -4.37 -3.80
C GLY A 132 -2.33 -4.73 -3.01
N TYR A 133 -3.20 -3.78 -2.68
CA TYR A 133 -4.47 -4.04 -2.02
C TYR A 133 -5.49 -2.92 -2.25
N GLY A 134 -6.73 -3.23 -1.94
CA GLY A 134 -7.86 -2.36 -2.11
C GLY A 134 -8.83 -2.92 -3.14
N ARG A 135 -9.54 -2.05 -3.80
CA ARG A 135 -10.51 -2.37 -4.85
C ARG A 135 -9.79 -2.56 -6.17
N SER A 136 -9.86 -3.76 -6.78
CA SER A 136 -9.08 -4.06 -7.99
C SER A 136 -9.47 -3.21 -9.19
N GLU A 137 -10.76 -2.89 -9.38
CA GLU A 137 -11.22 -2.01 -10.45
C GLU A 137 -10.78 -0.55 -10.27
N SER A 138 -10.20 -0.17 -9.13
CA SER A 138 -9.70 1.20 -8.91
C SER A 138 -8.41 1.54 -9.66
N THR A 139 -7.85 0.59 -10.39
CA THR A 139 -6.82 0.86 -11.41
C THR A 139 -7.34 1.80 -12.50
N ASP A 140 -8.64 1.82 -12.77
CA ASP A 140 -9.28 2.76 -13.71
C ASP A 140 -9.51 4.13 -13.05
N GLY A 141 -8.57 5.02 -13.19
CA GLY A 141 -8.64 6.37 -12.64
C GLY A 141 -9.67 7.28 -13.32
N SER A 142 -10.23 6.88 -14.45
CA SER A 142 -11.36 7.61 -15.06
C SER A 142 -12.58 7.63 -14.14
N VAL A 143 -12.75 6.58 -13.32
CA VAL A 143 -13.80 6.46 -12.30
C VAL A 143 -13.25 6.72 -10.91
N PHE A 144 -12.14 6.07 -10.55
CA PHE A 144 -11.56 6.07 -9.20
C PHE A 144 -10.47 7.14 -9.04
N LYS A 145 -10.80 8.39 -9.29
CA LYS A 145 -9.86 9.53 -9.26
C LYS A 145 -8.95 9.58 -8.03
N TRP A 146 -9.38 9.01 -6.89
CA TRP A 146 -8.72 9.17 -5.60
C TRP A 146 -8.09 7.89 -5.05
N ASN A 147 -8.13 6.78 -5.80
CA ASN A 147 -7.61 5.49 -5.36
C ASN A 147 -6.47 5.05 -6.26
N PHE A 148 -5.32 4.70 -5.66
CA PHE A 148 -4.10 4.28 -6.34
C PHE A 148 -3.62 2.95 -5.77
N PRO A 149 -4.03 1.78 -6.35
CA PRO A 149 -3.58 0.46 -5.92
C PRO A 149 -2.23 0.13 -6.58
N LEU A 150 -1.18 0.88 -6.21
CA LEU A 150 0.12 0.79 -6.87
C LEU A 150 0.68 -0.63 -6.89
N LEU A 151 1.41 -0.96 -7.94
CA LEU A 151 2.17 -2.18 -8.22
C LEU A 151 1.37 -3.44 -8.55
N GLY A 152 0.13 -3.57 -8.14
CA GLY A 152 -0.66 -4.77 -8.40
C GLY A 152 -2.02 -4.74 -7.73
N THR A 153 -2.98 -5.43 -8.33
CA THR A 153 -4.30 -5.66 -7.77
C THR A 153 -4.50 -7.14 -7.42
N TYR A 154 -5.55 -7.45 -6.67
CA TYR A 154 -5.88 -8.85 -6.37
C TYR A 154 -6.35 -9.63 -7.59
N TRP A 155 -6.87 -8.94 -8.59
CA TRP A 155 -7.25 -9.58 -9.85
C TRP A 155 -6.00 -9.98 -10.64
N ASP A 156 -4.97 -9.12 -10.67
CA ASP A 156 -3.68 -9.47 -11.25
C ASP A 156 -3.02 -10.64 -10.51
N ALA A 157 -3.08 -10.62 -9.17
CA ALA A 157 -2.55 -11.70 -8.35
C ALA A 157 -3.22 -13.05 -8.63
N ALA A 158 -4.54 -13.07 -8.79
CA ALA A 158 -5.30 -14.28 -9.09
C ALA A 158 -4.90 -14.86 -10.45
N ASP A 159 -4.77 -14.00 -11.47
CA ASP A 159 -4.34 -14.40 -12.81
C ASP A 159 -2.90 -14.93 -12.80
N MET A 160 -1.97 -14.20 -12.20
CA MET A 160 -0.56 -14.60 -12.13
C MET A 160 -0.35 -15.92 -11.33
N LEU A 161 -1.14 -16.16 -10.28
CA LEU A 161 -1.10 -17.46 -9.59
C LEU A 161 -1.59 -18.62 -10.49
N VAL A 162 -2.64 -18.39 -11.28
CA VAL A 162 -3.12 -19.40 -12.24
C VAL A 162 -2.08 -19.63 -13.34
N GLN A 163 -1.41 -18.58 -13.83
CA GLN A 163 -0.31 -18.73 -14.80
C GLN A 163 0.83 -19.56 -14.21
N HIS A 164 1.25 -19.29 -12.98
CA HIS A 164 2.30 -20.06 -12.31
C HIS A 164 1.95 -21.52 -12.14
N VAL A 165 0.73 -21.80 -11.66
CA VAL A 165 0.26 -23.20 -11.52
C VAL A 165 0.19 -23.90 -12.88
N ALA A 166 -0.27 -23.19 -13.92
CA ALA A 166 -0.30 -23.74 -15.28
C ALA A 166 1.10 -24.10 -15.78
N GLU A 167 2.09 -23.23 -15.56
CA GLU A 167 3.49 -23.52 -15.92
C GLU A 167 4.00 -24.79 -15.23
N ARG A 168 3.75 -24.95 -13.94
CA ARG A 168 4.12 -26.14 -13.17
C ARG A 168 3.42 -27.42 -13.64
N GLU A 169 2.19 -27.32 -14.14
CA GLU A 169 1.43 -28.44 -14.70
C GLU A 169 1.80 -28.74 -16.17
N GLY A 170 2.63 -27.91 -16.82
CA GLY A 170 3.06 -28.09 -18.22
C GLY A 170 2.22 -27.30 -19.23
N GLY A 171 1.60 -26.20 -18.78
CA GLY A 171 0.89 -25.22 -19.60
C GLY A 171 -0.61 -25.11 -19.32
N LEU A 172 -1.20 -23.98 -19.75
CA LEU A 172 -2.62 -23.67 -19.52
C LEU A 172 -3.60 -24.83 -19.87
N PRO A 173 -3.43 -25.57 -20.98
CA PRO A 173 -4.34 -26.68 -21.31
C PRO A 173 -4.35 -27.83 -20.29
N LYS A 174 -3.29 -27.95 -19.47
CA LYS A 174 -3.15 -28.98 -18.44
C LYS A 174 -3.93 -28.70 -17.18
N LEU A 175 -4.47 -27.48 -17.05
CA LEU A 175 -5.37 -27.15 -15.96
C LEU A 175 -6.77 -27.77 -16.09
N ARG A 176 -7.15 -28.20 -17.30
CA ARG A 176 -8.45 -28.83 -17.51
C ARG A 176 -8.63 -30.05 -16.61
N GLY A 177 -9.69 -30.02 -15.79
CA GLY A 177 -10.01 -31.11 -14.83
C GLY A 177 -9.19 -31.07 -13.54
N ARG A 178 -8.24 -30.14 -13.38
CA ARG A 178 -7.57 -29.88 -12.10
C ARG A 178 -8.53 -29.19 -11.15
N LYS A 179 -8.24 -29.28 -9.84
CA LYS A 179 -9.00 -28.62 -8.78
C LYS A 179 -8.12 -27.56 -8.10
N ILE A 180 -8.59 -26.33 -8.09
CA ILE A 180 -7.92 -25.22 -7.41
C ILE A 180 -8.86 -24.71 -6.31
N ALA A 181 -8.42 -24.81 -5.06
CA ALA A 181 -9.14 -24.26 -3.92
C ALA A 181 -8.58 -22.89 -3.55
N LEU A 182 -9.45 -21.96 -3.20
CA LEU A 182 -9.12 -20.68 -2.57
C LEU A 182 -9.53 -20.73 -1.10
N LEU A 183 -8.56 -20.80 -0.20
CA LEU A 183 -8.78 -20.59 1.24
C LEU A 183 -8.64 -19.09 1.53
N TYR A 184 -9.74 -18.43 1.88
CA TYR A 184 -9.74 -16.98 1.95
C TYR A 184 -10.34 -16.43 3.24
N HIS A 185 -9.78 -15.32 3.70
CA HIS A 185 -10.32 -14.51 4.78
C HIS A 185 -11.71 -13.98 4.39
N ASP A 186 -12.74 -14.32 5.15
CA ASP A 186 -14.13 -13.94 4.84
C ASP A 186 -14.37 -12.45 5.10
N SER A 187 -13.88 -11.64 4.20
CA SER A 187 -13.95 -10.17 4.19
C SER A 187 -13.87 -9.65 2.76
N PRO A 188 -14.03 -8.34 2.52
CA PRO A 188 -13.81 -7.74 1.21
C PRO A 188 -12.46 -8.13 0.61
N TYR A 189 -11.38 -8.19 1.41
CA TYR A 189 -10.05 -8.61 0.98
C TYR A 189 -10.03 -10.00 0.36
N GLY A 190 -10.53 -11.01 1.08
CA GLY A 190 -10.45 -12.39 0.63
C GLY A 190 -11.39 -12.71 -0.53
N LYS A 191 -12.42 -11.89 -0.75
CA LYS A 191 -13.41 -12.05 -1.83
C LYS A 191 -12.96 -11.44 -3.16
N GLU A 192 -11.99 -10.53 -3.15
CA GLU A 192 -11.51 -9.83 -4.35
C GLU A 192 -11.11 -10.78 -5.50
N PRO A 193 -10.34 -11.88 -5.30
CA PRO A 193 -9.89 -12.74 -6.40
C PRO A 193 -11.00 -13.62 -6.99
N ILE A 194 -12.14 -13.79 -6.31
CA ILE A 194 -13.18 -14.77 -6.70
C ILE A 194 -13.70 -14.55 -8.12
N PRO A 195 -14.07 -13.35 -8.56
CA PRO A 195 -14.58 -13.15 -9.92
C PRO A 195 -13.59 -13.57 -11.02
N VAL A 196 -12.30 -13.30 -10.81
CA VAL A 196 -11.24 -13.67 -11.76
C VAL A 196 -11.02 -15.17 -11.77
N LEU A 197 -10.95 -15.81 -10.59
CA LEU A 197 -10.78 -17.27 -10.49
C LEU A 197 -11.97 -18.00 -11.11
N GLN A 198 -13.19 -17.50 -10.96
CA GLN A 198 -14.38 -18.03 -11.64
C GLN A 198 -14.27 -17.89 -13.17
N ALA A 199 -13.89 -16.71 -13.66
CA ALA A 199 -13.74 -16.48 -15.10
C ALA A 199 -12.65 -17.39 -15.70
N LEU A 200 -11.50 -17.53 -15.01
CA LEU A 200 -10.41 -18.41 -15.41
C LEU A 200 -10.80 -19.90 -15.35
N SER A 201 -11.54 -20.31 -14.33
CA SER A 201 -12.09 -21.66 -14.19
C SER A 201 -12.97 -22.03 -15.40
N HIS A 202 -13.88 -21.15 -15.78
CA HIS A 202 -14.72 -21.35 -16.98
C HIS A 202 -13.88 -21.41 -18.27
N ARG A 203 -12.92 -20.50 -18.41
CA ARG A 203 -12.08 -20.42 -19.62
C ARG A 203 -11.14 -21.62 -19.78
N LEU A 204 -10.52 -22.08 -18.67
CA LEU A 204 -9.47 -23.09 -18.68
C LEU A 204 -9.96 -24.51 -18.32
N GLY A 205 -11.17 -24.62 -17.77
CA GLY A 205 -11.80 -25.89 -17.45
C GLY A 205 -11.29 -26.56 -16.17
N PHE A 206 -10.72 -25.81 -15.22
CA PHE A 206 -10.44 -26.33 -13.88
C PHE A 206 -11.65 -26.14 -12.95
N GLU A 207 -11.76 -27.00 -11.93
CA GLU A 207 -12.76 -26.86 -10.87
C GLU A 207 -12.27 -25.84 -9.84
N PHE A 208 -13.05 -24.78 -9.60
CA PHE A 208 -12.76 -23.77 -8.60
C PHE A 208 -13.57 -23.98 -7.33
N ILE A 209 -12.90 -24.05 -6.16
CA ILE A 209 -13.50 -24.31 -4.86
C ILE A 209 -13.18 -23.13 -3.94
N ALA A 210 -14.18 -22.35 -3.56
CA ALA A 210 -14.02 -21.23 -2.62
C ALA A 210 -14.32 -21.68 -1.19
N ILE A 211 -13.35 -21.51 -0.27
CA ILE A 211 -13.44 -21.95 1.13
C ILE A 211 -13.22 -20.74 2.03
N PRO A 212 -14.30 -20.16 2.60
CA PRO A 212 -14.19 -19.03 3.51
C PRO A 212 -13.66 -19.44 4.87
N VAL A 213 -12.88 -18.57 5.48
CA VAL A 213 -12.44 -18.67 6.88
C VAL A 213 -12.85 -17.39 7.60
N ALA A 214 -13.67 -17.53 8.65
CA ALA A 214 -14.06 -16.41 9.47
C ALA A 214 -12.85 -15.78 10.15
N HIS A 215 -12.75 -14.44 10.11
CA HIS A 215 -11.65 -13.75 10.78
C HIS A 215 -11.76 -13.81 12.31
N PRO A 216 -10.65 -13.83 13.03
CA PRO A 216 -9.28 -13.59 12.55
C PRO A 216 -8.57 -14.79 11.89
N GLY A 217 -9.27 -15.89 11.63
CA GLY A 217 -8.71 -17.02 10.89
C GLY A 217 -7.98 -18.07 11.74
N ILE A 218 -8.25 -18.13 13.04
CA ILE A 218 -7.69 -19.14 13.96
C ILE A 218 -8.40 -20.49 13.81
N GLU A 219 -9.69 -20.47 13.61
CA GLU A 219 -10.51 -21.69 13.51
C GLU A 219 -10.59 -22.18 12.07
N GLN A 220 -9.67 -23.06 11.67
CA GLN A 220 -9.57 -23.55 10.28
C GLN A 220 -9.77 -25.04 10.10
N LYS A 221 -9.99 -25.81 11.18
CA LYS A 221 -10.11 -27.27 11.12
C LYS A 221 -11.18 -27.75 10.12
N ALA A 222 -12.35 -27.12 10.10
CA ALA A 222 -13.41 -27.47 9.17
C ALA A 222 -13.02 -27.21 7.70
N ALA A 223 -12.35 -26.08 7.44
CA ALA A 223 -11.86 -25.74 6.11
C ALA A 223 -10.81 -26.75 5.61
N TRP A 224 -9.86 -27.13 6.46
CA TRP A 224 -8.84 -28.11 6.11
C TRP A 224 -9.38 -29.54 6.02
N LEU A 225 -10.44 -29.87 6.78
CA LEU A 225 -11.18 -31.13 6.57
C LEU A 225 -11.87 -31.14 5.20
N GLN A 226 -12.45 -30.03 4.76
CA GLN A 226 -13.04 -29.88 3.42
C GLN A 226 -11.95 -30.03 2.34
N ILE A 227 -10.78 -29.40 2.50
CA ILE A 227 -9.63 -29.55 1.59
C ILE A 227 -9.20 -31.03 1.51
N ARG A 228 -9.10 -31.72 2.63
CA ARG A 228 -8.79 -33.15 2.67
C ARG A 228 -9.84 -34.01 1.95
N GLN A 229 -11.12 -33.67 2.04
CA GLN A 229 -12.21 -34.40 1.38
C GLN A 229 -12.25 -34.12 -0.13
N THR A 230 -12.13 -32.85 -0.54
CA THR A 230 -12.22 -32.42 -1.94
C THR A 230 -10.95 -32.70 -2.73
N ARG A 231 -9.80 -32.85 -2.02
CA ARG A 231 -8.46 -33.12 -2.57
C ARG A 231 -8.10 -32.20 -3.73
N PRO A 232 -8.07 -30.87 -3.54
CA PRO A 232 -7.63 -29.97 -4.59
C PRO A 232 -6.18 -30.25 -4.97
N ASP A 233 -5.86 -30.09 -6.26
CA ASP A 233 -4.49 -30.18 -6.77
C ASP A 233 -3.63 -29.04 -6.22
N HIS A 234 -4.23 -27.84 -6.07
CA HIS A 234 -3.58 -26.62 -5.58
C HIS A 234 -4.47 -25.85 -4.62
N VAL A 235 -3.86 -25.20 -3.63
CA VAL A 235 -4.56 -24.34 -2.67
C VAL A 235 -3.96 -22.94 -2.72
N PHE A 236 -4.77 -21.96 -3.06
CA PHE A 236 -4.43 -20.54 -2.96
C PHE A 236 -4.82 -20.02 -1.58
N ILE A 237 -3.92 -19.25 -0.94
CA ILE A 237 -4.12 -18.70 0.39
C ILE A 237 -4.31 -17.19 0.27
N TRP A 238 -5.50 -16.71 0.57
CA TRP A 238 -5.83 -15.28 0.68
C TRP A 238 -6.11 -14.93 2.14
N GLY A 239 -5.08 -15.07 2.95
CA GLY A 239 -5.10 -14.87 4.39
C GLY A 239 -4.28 -13.65 4.84
N TRP A 240 -4.44 -13.29 6.11
CA TRP A 240 -3.72 -12.20 6.75
C TRP A 240 -3.54 -12.45 8.25
N GLY A 241 -2.42 -12.01 8.81
CA GLY A 241 -2.13 -12.19 10.23
C GLY A 241 -2.02 -13.66 10.64
N VAL A 242 -2.55 -13.99 11.79
CA VAL A 242 -2.52 -15.36 12.33
C VAL A 242 -3.18 -16.41 11.44
N MET A 243 -4.05 -16.01 10.52
CA MET A 243 -4.68 -16.92 9.57
C MET A 243 -3.64 -17.67 8.71
N ASN A 244 -2.56 -16.98 8.30
CA ASN A 244 -1.56 -17.56 7.41
C ASN A 244 -0.78 -18.69 8.08
N SER A 245 -0.22 -18.44 9.26
CA SER A 245 0.52 -19.46 10.02
C SER A 245 -0.40 -20.61 10.46
N THR A 246 -1.66 -20.32 10.80
CA THR A 246 -2.66 -21.36 11.09
C THR A 246 -2.93 -22.22 9.86
N ALA A 247 -3.08 -21.62 8.67
CA ALA A 247 -3.29 -22.38 7.44
C ALA A 247 -2.13 -23.34 7.16
N ILE A 248 -0.90 -22.92 7.34
CA ILE A 248 0.29 -23.77 7.16
C ILE A 248 0.30 -24.90 8.19
N ASN A 249 0.01 -24.62 9.47
CA ASN A 249 -0.03 -25.64 10.53
C ASN A 249 -1.12 -26.67 10.28
N GLU A 250 -2.32 -26.26 9.89
CA GLU A 250 -3.43 -27.16 9.59
C GLU A 250 -3.12 -28.00 8.34
N ALA A 251 -2.48 -27.43 7.31
CA ALA A 251 -2.01 -28.19 6.16
C ALA A 251 -1.02 -29.30 6.54
N ILE A 252 -0.10 -29.01 7.49
CA ILE A 252 0.81 -30.00 8.06
C ILE A 252 0.03 -31.10 8.76
N ALA A 253 -0.95 -30.74 9.59
CA ALA A 253 -1.76 -31.66 10.37
C ALA A 253 -2.58 -32.65 9.50
N VAL A 254 -3.04 -32.20 8.31
CA VAL A 254 -3.76 -33.06 7.36
C VAL A 254 -2.88 -33.68 6.28
N ASN A 255 -1.55 -33.50 6.36
CA ASN A 255 -0.55 -33.96 5.38
C ASN A 255 -0.79 -33.40 3.96
N TYR A 256 -1.30 -32.17 3.83
CA TYR A 256 -1.39 -31.52 2.53
C TYR A 256 -0.01 -31.00 2.09
N PRO A 257 0.45 -31.22 0.85
CA PRO A 257 1.78 -30.83 0.39
C PRO A 257 1.95 -29.30 0.37
N ARG A 258 3.00 -28.76 1.03
CA ARG A 258 3.28 -27.29 1.05
C ARG A 258 3.65 -26.75 -0.32
N ASP A 259 4.29 -27.57 -1.18
CA ASP A 259 4.64 -27.21 -2.56
C ASP A 259 3.44 -27.12 -3.51
N ARG A 260 2.22 -27.36 -3.02
CA ARG A 260 0.94 -27.12 -3.69
C ARG A 260 0.13 -25.99 -3.05
N MET A 261 0.75 -25.21 -2.18
CA MET A 261 0.14 -24.06 -1.51
C MET A 261 0.78 -22.76 -1.98
N TYR A 262 -0.03 -21.78 -2.32
CA TYR A 262 0.40 -20.52 -2.92
C TYR A 262 -0.29 -19.34 -2.23
N GLY A 263 0.44 -18.53 -1.48
CA GLY A 263 -0.05 -17.29 -0.90
C GLY A 263 -0.12 -16.17 -1.93
N VAL A 264 -1.12 -15.29 -1.77
CA VAL A 264 -1.00 -13.95 -2.32
C VAL A 264 0.13 -13.21 -1.60
N TRP A 265 0.64 -12.12 -2.12
CA TRP A 265 1.76 -11.37 -1.50
C TRP A 265 1.54 -10.92 -0.05
N TRP A 266 0.32 -10.98 0.49
CA TRP A 266 0.00 -10.75 1.92
C TRP A 266 0.04 -12.03 2.77
N ALA A 267 0.25 -13.18 2.14
CA ALA A 267 0.41 -14.48 2.78
C ALA A 267 1.74 -15.12 2.40
N GLY A 268 2.82 -14.34 2.39
CA GLY A 268 4.15 -14.78 1.99
C GLY A 268 5.24 -13.98 2.71
N ALA A 269 5.20 -13.98 4.04
CA ALA A 269 6.16 -13.27 4.87
C ALA A 269 6.70 -14.15 6.01
N GLU A 270 7.74 -13.70 6.68
CA GLU A 270 8.40 -14.42 7.77
C GLU A 270 7.42 -14.81 8.90
N PRO A 271 6.52 -13.95 9.38
CA PRO A 271 5.55 -14.34 10.43
C PRO A 271 4.62 -15.48 10.04
N ASP A 272 4.41 -15.68 8.74
CA ASP A 272 3.51 -16.73 8.24
C ASP A 272 4.13 -18.12 8.34
N VAL A 273 5.45 -18.23 8.17
CA VAL A 273 6.19 -19.49 8.04
C VAL A 273 7.06 -19.85 9.25
N LEU A 274 7.57 -18.84 9.97
CA LEU A 274 8.43 -19.05 11.13
C LEU A 274 7.82 -19.91 12.24
N PRO A 275 6.52 -19.85 12.55
CA PRO A 275 5.93 -20.76 13.54
C PRO A 275 6.06 -22.24 13.17
N SER A 276 6.13 -22.59 11.87
CA SER A 276 6.25 -23.95 11.35
C SER A 276 7.69 -24.28 10.88
N GLN A 277 8.57 -23.27 10.79
CA GLN A 277 9.97 -23.39 10.40
C GLN A 277 10.21 -24.33 9.18
N ALA A 278 11.02 -25.37 9.36
CA ALA A 278 11.32 -26.35 8.30
C ALA A 278 10.09 -27.10 7.78
N ALA A 279 9.05 -27.29 8.61
CA ALA A 279 7.82 -27.94 8.19
C ALA A 279 7.00 -27.12 7.18
N ALA A 280 7.25 -25.82 7.08
CA ALA A 280 6.69 -24.92 6.06
C ALA A 280 7.48 -24.97 4.73
N ALA A 281 8.61 -25.66 4.66
CA ALA A 281 9.43 -25.71 3.45
C ALA A 281 8.60 -26.17 2.24
N GLY A 282 8.82 -25.50 1.11
CA GLY A 282 8.06 -25.71 -0.12
C GLY A 282 6.84 -24.80 -0.28
N TYR A 283 6.41 -24.07 0.77
CA TYR A 283 5.32 -23.10 0.63
C TYR A 283 5.73 -21.96 -0.32
N HIS A 284 4.86 -21.61 -1.24
CA HIS A 284 5.06 -20.56 -2.24
C HIS A 284 4.18 -19.34 -1.95
N ALA A 285 4.62 -18.17 -2.40
CA ALA A 285 3.76 -16.99 -2.43
C ALA A 285 4.14 -16.06 -3.59
N LEU A 286 3.19 -15.29 -4.08
CA LEU A 286 3.49 -14.13 -4.91
C LEU A 286 4.24 -13.08 -4.10
N THR A 287 5.10 -12.32 -4.78
CA THR A 287 5.74 -11.15 -4.18
C THR A 287 5.92 -10.03 -5.18
N LEU A 288 5.70 -8.80 -4.73
CA LEU A 288 5.89 -7.56 -5.48
C LEU A 288 7.32 -7.01 -5.31
N GLN A 289 8.04 -7.45 -4.25
CA GLN A 289 9.37 -6.97 -3.89
C GLN A 289 10.23 -8.09 -3.30
N HIS A 290 11.53 -7.84 -3.22
CA HIS A 290 12.46 -8.77 -2.59
C HIS A 290 12.44 -8.70 -1.06
N SER A 291 12.62 -9.86 -0.39
CA SER A 291 13.10 -9.93 0.99
C SER A 291 14.64 -9.86 0.95
N ALA A 292 15.20 -8.73 1.30
CA ALA A 292 16.65 -8.53 1.36
C ALA A 292 16.95 -7.32 2.25
N ASP A 293 18.07 -7.37 2.94
CA ASP A 293 18.52 -6.32 3.86
C ASP A 293 19.82 -5.63 3.41
N GLN A 294 20.33 -5.99 2.23
CA GLN A 294 21.61 -5.55 1.69
C GLN A 294 21.43 -4.55 0.53
N ARG A 295 20.64 -3.50 0.76
CA ARG A 295 20.48 -2.40 -0.19
C ARG A 295 20.89 -1.11 0.50
N ARG A 296 21.34 -0.14 -0.28
CA ARG A 296 21.77 1.16 0.25
C ARG A 296 20.71 1.82 1.14
N VAL A 297 19.43 1.70 0.81
CA VAL A 297 18.34 2.22 1.65
C VAL A 297 18.33 1.60 3.05
N HIS A 298 18.64 0.31 3.19
CA HIS A 298 18.71 -0.35 4.51
C HIS A 298 19.91 0.13 5.31
N ASP A 299 21.08 0.31 4.66
CA ASP A 299 22.28 0.86 5.30
C ASP A 299 22.04 2.31 5.75
N ASP A 300 21.36 3.09 4.91
CA ASP A 300 20.96 4.46 5.25
C ASP A 300 19.99 4.46 6.45
N ILE A 301 19.02 3.56 6.51
CA ILE A 301 18.11 3.42 7.67
C ILE A 301 18.90 3.05 8.93
N ARG A 302 19.78 2.05 8.86
CA ARG A 302 20.63 1.68 10.00
C ARG A 302 21.46 2.88 10.49
N ARG A 303 22.03 3.64 9.58
CA ARG A 303 22.90 4.79 9.89
C ARG A 303 22.14 6.01 10.37
N TYR A 304 21.13 6.46 9.63
CA TYR A 304 20.47 7.75 9.86
C TYR A 304 19.27 7.68 10.78
N VAL A 305 18.64 6.50 10.91
CA VAL A 305 17.45 6.31 11.75
C VAL A 305 17.85 5.58 13.05
N TYR A 306 18.29 4.34 12.95
CA TYR A 306 18.66 3.55 14.15
C TYR A 306 19.90 4.09 14.85
N GLY A 307 20.93 4.51 14.10
CA GLY A 307 22.13 5.14 14.68
C GLY A 307 21.87 6.46 15.38
N ARG A 308 20.69 7.06 15.20
CA ARG A 308 20.24 8.28 15.92
C ARG A 308 19.13 7.99 16.95
N GLY A 309 18.84 6.73 17.24
CA GLY A 309 17.80 6.33 18.20
C GLY A 309 16.37 6.63 17.77
N LYS A 310 16.10 6.70 16.45
CA LYS A 310 14.79 7.03 15.86
C LYS A 310 14.11 5.85 15.16
N GLY A 311 14.64 4.63 15.35
CA GLY A 311 14.03 3.42 14.79
C GLY A 311 12.67 3.11 15.38
N ALA A 312 11.72 2.71 14.54
CA ALA A 312 10.35 2.42 14.94
C ALA A 312 10.17 1.05 15.64
N GLY A 313 11.19 0.20 15.62
CA GLY A 313 11.14 -1.14 16.22
C GLY A 313 12.50 -1.81 16.31
N ASP A 314 12.52 -3.14 16.24
CA ASP A 314 13.76 -3.91 16.26
C ASP A 314 14.46 -3.85 14.89
N ALA A 315 15.73 -3.47 14.88
CA ALA A 315 16.56 -3.41 13.66
C ALA A 315 16.71 -4.76 12.95
N SER A 316 16.52 -5.90 13.65
CA SER A 316 16.55 -7.23 13.06
C SER A 316 15.44 -7.49 12.04
N ALA A 317 14.37 -6.68 12.06
CA ALA A 317 13.29 -6.76 11.09
C ALA A 317 13.64 -6.11 9.74
N ILE A 318 14.72 -5.31 9.68
CA ILE A 318 15.15 -4.65 8.44
C ILE A 318 15.45 -5.70 7.37
N GLY A 319 14.79 -5.58 6.22
CA GLY A 319 14.97 -6.52 5.11
C GLY A 319 13.96 -7.65 5.05
N GLN A 320 13.17 -7.90 6.10
CA GLN A 320 12.05 -8.83 6.04
C GLN A 320 11.00 -8.37 5.02
N VAL A 321 10.22 -9.31 4.50
CA VAL A 321 9.21 -9.04 3.45
C VAL A 321 8.29 -7.89 3.81
N LEU A 322 7.68 -7.91 4.99
CA LEU A 322 6.71 -6.89 5.37
C LEU A 322 7.35 -5.56 5.78
N TYR A 323 8.55 -5.59 6.36
CA TYR A 323 9.33 -4.38 6.60
C TYR A 323 9.62 -3.65 5.28
N ASN A 324 10.16 -4.37 4.29
CA ASN A 324 10.44 -3.82 2.97
C ASN A 324 9.16 -3.31 2.29
N ARG A 325 8.03 -3.98 2.50
CA ARG A 325 6.74 -3.54 1.95
C ARG A 325 6.26 -2.24 2.60
N GLY A 326 6.40 -2.09 3.90
CA GLY A 326 6.11 -0.84 4.59
C GLY A 326 7.00 0.30 4.13
N LEU A 327 8.32 0.04 4.04
CA LEU A 327 9.30 0.98 3.49
C LEU A 327 8.92 1.46 2.09
N LEU A 328 8.61 0.53 1.18
CA LEU A 328 8.23 0.86 -0.19
C LEU A 328 6.89 1.60 -0.28
N ASN A 329 5.93 1.28 0.58
CA ASN A 329 4.68 2.05 0.67
C ASN A 329 4.93 3.52 1.02
N ALA A 330 5.75 3.78 2.04
CA ALA A 330 6.11 5.15 2.42
C ALA A 330 6.90 5.85 1.30
N LEU A 331 7.84 5.13 0.66
CA LEU A 331 8.62 5.62 -0.47
C LEU A 331 7.71 6.06 -1.62
N LEU A 332 6.73 5.25 -2.02
CA LEU A 332 5.81 5.58 -3.10
C LEU A 332 4.99 6.85 -2.81
N VAL A 333 4.53 7.02 -1.57
CA VAL A 333 3.84 8.26 -1.16
C VAL A 333 4.80 9.45 -1.20
N VAL A 334 6.03 9.30 -0.70
CA VAL A 334 7.06 10.36 -0.75
C VAL A 334 7.38 10.73 -2.19
N GLU A 335 7.50 9.77 -3.09
CA GLU A 335 7.78 10.04 -4.52
C GLU A 335 6.58 10.70 -5.21
N ALA A 336 5.34 10.37 -4.85
CA ALA A 336 4.15 11.09 -5.32
C ALA A 336 4.18 12.57 -4.87
N VAL A 337 4.60 12.85 -3.62
CA VAL A 337 4.80 14.22 -3.13
C VAL A 337 5.93 14.91 -3.91
N ARG A 338 7.07 14.24 -4.15
CA ARG A 338 8.19 14.81 -4.94
C ARG A 338 7.76 15.15 -6.37
N THR A 339 7.01 14.26 -7.01
CA THR A 339 6.45 14.49 -8.36
C THR A 339 5.55 15.72 -8.36
N ALA A 340 4.67 15.84 -7.37
CA ALA A 340 3.79 17.00 -7.22
C ALA A 340 4.58 18.29 -6.92
N GLN A 341 5.64 18.23 -6.10
CA GLN A 341 6.53 19.37 -5.86
C GLN A 341 7.24 19.87 -7.12
N GLY A 342 7.50 18.99 -8.07
CA GLY A 342 8.02 19.37 -9.39
C GLY A 342 7.09 20.33 -10.15
N ARG A 343 5.78 20.18 -9.96
CA ARG A 343 4.75 21.03 -10.58
C ARG A 343 4.36 22.24 -9.72
N TYR A 344 4.16 22.02 -8.42
CA TYR A 344 3.54 23.00 -7.52
C TYR A 344 4.55 23.74 -6.62
N GLY A 345 5.85 23.41 -6.72
CA GLY A 345 6.91 23.98 -5.88
C GLY A 345 7.17 23.19 -4.61
N ARG A 346 8.35 23.44 -4.01
CA ARG A 346 8.82 22.79 -2.77
C ARG A 346 8.17 23.44 -1.55
N GLN A 347 6.94 23.07 -1.29
CA GLN A 347 6.09 23.59 -0.21
C GLN A 347 5.19 22.47 0.30
N PRO A 348 4.50 22.66 1.46
CA PRO A 348 3.42 21.76 1.87
C PRO A 348 2.33 21.71 0.81
N LEU A 349 1.91 20.48 0.45
CA LEU A 349 0.95 20.23 -0.63
C LEU A 349 -0.37 19.74 -0.07
N THR A 350 -1.47 20.14 -0.72
CA THR A 350 -2.80 19.60 -0.44
C THR A 350 -2.95 18.17 -0.97
N GLY A 351 -3.93 17.40 -0.45
CA GLY A 351 -4.24 16.07 -0.96
C GLY A 351 -4.52 16.04 -2.47
N GLU A 352 -5.18 17.07 -3.03
CA GLU A 352 -5.43 17.18 -4.47
C GLU A 352 -4.14 17.32 -5.29
N GLN A 353 -3.19 18.09 -4.80
CA GLN A 353 -1.87 18.21 -5.44
C GLN A 353 -1.09 16.91 -5.36
N VAL A 354 -1.14 16.22 -4.20
CA VAL A 354 -0.51 14.89 -4.04
C VAL A 354 -1.17 13.85 -4.93
N ARG A 355 -2.50 13.89 -5.09
CA ARG A 355 -3.22 13.05 -6.06
C ARG A 355 -2.66 13.21 -7.47
N TRP A 356 -2.44 14.46 -7.90
CA TRP A 356 -1.82 14.69 -9.20
C TRP A 356 -0.44 14.03 -9.28
N GLY A 357 0.38 14.13 -8.24
CA GLY A 357 1.69 13.48 -8.19
C GLY A 357 1.61 11.95 -8.23
N ALA A 358 0.61 11.36 -7.57
CA ALA A 358 0.38 9.91 -7.62
C ALA A 358 -0.08 9.43 -9.00
N GLU A 359 -0.85 10.24 -9.73
CA GLU A 359 -1.35 9.93 -11.08
C GLU A 359 -0.27 10.14 -12.18
N ASN A 360 0.79 10.87 -11.87
CA ASN A 360 1.91 11.16 -12.78
C ASN A 360 3.24 10.61 -12.23
N LEU A 361 3.18 9.55 -11.44
CA LEU A 361 4.35 8.98 -10.80
C LEU A 361 5.13 8.11 -11.79
N VAL A 362 6.42 8.44 -11.98
CA VAL A 362 7.35 7.65 -12.76
C VAL A 362 8.54 7.26 -11.89
N ILE A 363 8.72 5.97 -11.70
CA ILE A 363 9.90 5.39 -11.02
C ILE A 363 10.56 4.43 -12.01
N ASP A 364 11.51 4.93 -12.75
CA ASP A 364 12.33 4.17 -13.69
C ASP A 364 13.57 3.56 -13.03
N GLY A 365 14.38 2.83 -13.81
CA GLY A 365 15.61 2.21 -13.32
C GLY A 365 16.62 3.23 -12.77
N ALA A 366 16.72 4.42 -13.36
CA ALA A 366 17.60 5.49 -12.87
C ALA A 366 17.14 6.01 -11.51
N ARG A 367 15.82 6.18 -11.34
CA ARG A 367 15.24 6.60 -10.08
C ARG A 367 15.41 5.52 -8.99
N ILE A 368 15.19 4.25 -9.32
CA ILE A 368 15.43 3.10 -8.44
C ILE A 368 16.87 3.12 -7.91
N GLY A 369 17.86 3.26 -8.80
CA GLY A 369 19.27 3.38 -8.42
C GLY A 369 19.55 4.59 -7.54
N THR A 370 18.95 5.77 -7.85
CA THR A 370 19.09 6.97 -7.02
C THR A 370 18.54 6.77 -5.61
N LEU A 371 17.41 6.08 -5.48
CA LEU A 371 16.77 5.77 -4.18
C LEU A 371 17.51 4.69 -3.40
N GLY A 372 18.39 3.91 -4.04
CA GLY A 372 19.14 2.82 -3.42
C GLY A 372 18.29 1.60 -3.11
N ILE A 373 17.27 1.35 -3.94
CA ILE A 373 16.30 0.25 -3.80
C ILE A 373 16.42 -0.77 -4.94
N ASP A 374 17.58 -0.88 -5.54
CA ASP A 374 17.84 -1.79 -6.65
C ASP A 374 17.41 -3.22 -6.31
N GLY A 375 16.55 -3.79 -7.16
CA GLY A 375 15.98 -5.12 -6.98
C GLY A 375 14.88 -5.23 -5.91
N LEU A 376 14.56 -4.18 -5.15
CA LEU A 376 13.42 -4.18 -4.23
C LEU A 376 12.12 -3.82 -4.94
N LEU A 377 12.17 -2.95 -5.93
CA LEU A 377 10.99 -2.44 -6.63
C LEU A 377 11.15 -2.62 -8.14
N GLN A 378 10.05 -2.95 -8.82
CA GLN A 378 9.96 -2.87 -10.27
C GLN A 378 9.72 -1.42 -10.73
N PRO A 379 10.18 -1.03 -11.92
CA PRO A 379 9.77 0.22 -12.52
C PRO A 379 8.25 0.32 -12.59
N LEU A 380 7.72 1.50 -12.32
CA LEU A 380 6.29 1.77 -12.42
C LEU A 380 6.03 3.13 -13.07
N HIS A 381 4.89 3.23 -13.76
CA HIS A 381 4.42 4.46 -14.39
C HIS A 381 2.89 4.53 -14.28
N THR A 382 2.39 5.45 -13.48
CA THR A 382 0.95 5.68 -13.34
C THR A 382 0.45 6.75 -14.32
N SER A 383 -0.83 6.68 -14.62
CA SER A 383 -1.55 7.66 -15.43
C SER A 383 -3.02 7.71 -15.02
N CYS A 384 -3.79 8.66 -15.57
CA CYS A 384 -5.25 8.67 -15.37
C CYS A 384 -5.94 7.35 -15.78
N ALA A 385 -5.45 6.69 -16.82
CA ALA A 385 -6.01 5.42 -17.29
C ALA A 385 -5.51 4.21 -16.50
N ASP A 386 -4.42 4.37 -15.75
CA ASP A 386 -3.79 3.29 -15.00
C ASP A 386 -3.19 3.80 -13.69
N HIS A 387 -3.91 3.62 -12.60
CA HIS A 387 -3.46 3.97 -11.25
C HIS A 387 -2.59 2.90 -10.59
N GLU A 388 -2.33 1.79 -11.26
CA GLU A 388 -1.51 0.67 -10.75
C GLU A 388 -0.05 0.77 -11.16
N GLY A 389 0.20 0.90 -12.45
CA GLY A 389 1.48 1.29 -13.04
C GLY A 389 2.53 0.20 -13.26
N ALA A 390 2.38 -1.04 -12.74
CA ALA A 390 3.39 -2.09 -12.89
C ALA A 390 2.87 -3.45 -13.39
N HIS A 391 1.78 -3.99 -12.85
CA HIS A 391 1.09 -5.23 -13.28
C HIS A 391 1.93 -6.52 -13.24
N ARG A 392 2.97 -6.58 -12.39
CA ARG A 392 3.93 -7.68 -12.35
C ARG A 392 4.15 -8.19 -10.94
N ALA A 393 4.26 -9.50 -10.81
CA ALA A 393 4.74 -10.16 -9.60
C ALA A 393 5.50 -11.42 -9.96
N ARG A 394 6.17 -12.03 -8.99
CA ARG A 394 6.83 -13.33 -9.14
C ARG A 394 6.66 -14.19 -7.91
N ILE A 395 7.03 -15.45 -8.02
CA ILE A 395 6.95 -16.38 -6.91
C ILE A 395 8.27 -16.39 -6.13
N HIS A 396 8.15 -16.36 -4.82
CA HIS A 396 9.17 -16.80 -3.91
C HIS A 396 8.68 -18.03 -3.13
N SER A 397 9.60 -18.85 -2.67
CA SER A 397 9.32 -20.08 -1.93
C SER A 397 10.13 -20.09 -0.65
N TRP A 398 9.54 -20.63 0.41
CA TRP A 398 10.21 -20.84 1.67
C TRP A 398 11.05 -22.10 1.62
N ASP A 399 12.37 -22.00 1.78
CA ASP A 399 13.31 -23.14 1.77
C ASP A 399 13.48 -23.85 3.13
N GLY A 400 12.75 -23.38 4.14
CA GLY A 400 12.87 -23.80 5.55
C GLY A 400 13.62 -22.82 6.42
N ALA A 401 14.33 -21.84 5.83
CA ALA A 401 15.13 -20.84 6.53
C ALA A 401 14.94 -19.42 5.97
N ALA A 402 14.72 -19.30 4.67
CA ALA A 402 14.59 -18.00 3.99
C ALA A 402 13.66 -18.09 2.76
N TRP A 403 13.14 -16.96 2.36
CA TRP A 403 12.43 -16.81 1.10
C TRP A 403 13.43 -16.73 -0.07
N ARG A 404 13.19 -17.55 -1.11
CA ARG A 404 13.98 -17.59 -2.35
C ARG A 404 13.10 -17.38 -3.55
N TYR A 405 13.53 -16.57 -4.52
CA TYR A 405 12.85 -16.48 -5.80
C TYR A 405 12.91 -17.81 -6.55
N THR A 406 11.78 -18.27 -7.05
CA THR A 406 11.63 -19.55 -7.76
C THR A 406 10.94 -19.41 -9.09
N SER A 407 10.61 -18.20 -9.51
CA SER A 407 10.11 -17.91 -10.88
C SER A 407 10.72 -16.63 -11.44
N ASP A 408 10.60 -16.47 -12.76
CA ASP A 408 10.67 -15.17 -13.41
C ASP A 408 9.45 -14.31 -13.07
N TRP A 409 9.36 -13.11 -13.65
CA TRP A 409 8.23 -12.21 -13.49
C TRP A 409 7.06 -12.65 -14.34
N TYR A 410 5.88 -12.76 -13.72
CA TYR A 410 4.60 -12.87 -14.40
C TYR A 410 4.04 -11.47 -14.64
N GLU A 411 3.40 -11.30 -15.80
CA GLU A 411 2.56 -10.15 -16.13
C GLU A 411 1.10 -10.61 -16.16
N SER A 412 0.20 -9.79 -15.65
CA SER A 412 -1.22 -10.10 -15.69
C SER A 412 -1.79 -10.05 -17.12
N ASP A 413 -2.70 -10.95 -17.45
CA ASP A 413 -3.39 -11.00 -18.75
C ASP A 413 -4.35 -9.81 -18.90
N ARG A 414 -3.84 -8.69 -19.41
CA ARG A 414 -4.63 -7.47 -19.63
C ARG A 414 -5.75 -7.65 -20.66
N THR A 415 -5.70 -8.69 -21.51
CA THR A 415 -6.77 -9.00 -22.47
C THR A 415 -7.99 -9.59 -21.76
N LEU A 416 -7.79 -10.26 -20.64
CA LEU A 416 -8.85 -10.74 -19.76
C LEU A 416 -9.25 -9.66 -18.73
N LEU A 417 -8.29 -9.15 -17.98
CA LEU A 417 -8.55 -8.31 -16.82
C LEU A 417 -8.98 -6.90 -17.20
N GLY A 418 -8.43 -6.32 -18.26
CA GLY A 418 -8.78 -4.97 -18.70
C GLY A 418 -10.29 -4.77 -18.93
N PRO A 419 -10.95 -5.59 -19.75
CA PRO A 419 -12.40 -5.52 -19.91
C PRO A 419 -13.20 -5.77 -18.63
N MET A 420 -12.74 -6.67 -17.76
CA MET A 420 -13.39 -6.94 -16.47
C MET A 420 -13.30 -5.72 -15.53
N MET A 421 -12.13 -5.11 -15.43
CA MET A 421 -11.89 -3.91 -14.61
C MET A 421 -12.72 -2.73 -15.11
N ALA A 422 -12.71 -2.47 -16.41
CA ALA A 422 -13.48 -1.40 -17.03
C ALA A 422 -15.00 -1.60 -16.83
N ALA A 423 -15.50 -2.83 -16.96
CA ALA A 423 -16.90 -3.15 -16.71
C ALA A 423 -17.30 -2.93 -15.24
N ALA A 424 -16.46 -3.36 -14.29
CA ALA A 424 -16.69 -3.18 -12.88
C ALA A 424 -16.62 -1.70 -12.47
N ALA A 425 -15.65 -0.95 -12.97
CA ALA A 425 -15.53 0.49 -12.75
C ALA A 425 -16.74 1.25 -13.30
N LYS A 426 -17.16 0.94 -14.54
CA LYS A 426 -18.36 1.53 -15.15
C LYS A 426 -19.63 1.23 -14.34
N LYS A 427 -19.77 -0.02 -13.89
CA LYS A 427 -20.90 -0.41 -13.03
C LYS A 427 -20.89 0.39 -11.73
N TYR A 428 -19.74 0.50 -11.07
CA TYR A 428 -19.59 1.29 -9.84
C TYR A 428 -19.95 2.76 -10.07
N ALA A 429 -19.47 3.37 -11.17
CA ALA A 429 -19.83 4.74 -11.53
C ALA A 429 -21.33 4.92 -11.69
N ALA A 430 -22.01 3.99 -12.39
CA ALA A 430 -23.45 4.01 -12.58
C ALA A 430 -24.22 3.84 -11.26
N ASP A 431 -23.83 2.87 -10.42
CA ASP A 431 -24.47 2.59 -9.12
C ASP A 431 -24.35 3.80 -8.16
N LYS A 432 -23.28 4.57 -8.27
CA LYS A 432 -22.98 5.73 -7.42
C LYS A 432 -23.32 7.09 -8.06
N GLY A 433 -23.75 7.11 -9.31
CA GLY A 433 -24.01 8.36 -10.04
C GLY A 433 -22.74 9.22 -10.24
N LEU A 434 -21.56 8.61 -10.37
CA LEU A 434 -20.30 9.30 -10.52
C LEU A 434 -20.04 9.67 -11.99
N PRO A 435 -19.49 10.88 -12.27
CA PRO A 435 -19.03 11.22 -13.61
C PRO A 435 -17.79 10.40 -13.97
N VAL A 436 -17.72 9.95 -15.22
CA VAL A 436 -16.52 9.31 -15.77
C VAL A 436 -15.64 10.39 -16.40
N ARG A 437 -14.36 10.44 -16.01
CA ARG A 437 -13.38 11.39 -16.56
C ARG A 437 -12.93 10.96 -17.96
N ASP A 438 -12.61 11.93 -18.79
CA ASP A 438 -11.95 11.69 -20.08
C ASP A 438 -10.42 11.83 -19.89
N CYS A 439 -9.75 10.71 -19.61
CA CYS A 439 -8.31 10.68 -19.40
C CYS A 439 -7.48 11.20 -20.59
N GLY A 440 -8.05 11.25 -21.81
CA GLY A 440 -7.39 11.81 -22.97
C GLY A 440 -7.32 13.35 -22.96
N LYS A 441 -8.12 14.02 -22.12
CA LYS A 441 -8.19 15.49 -22.04
C LYS A 441 -7.53 16.08 -20.80
N GLU A 442 -7.12 15.25 -19.84
CA GLU A 442 -6.55 15.69 -18.56
C GLU A 442 -5.02 15.52 -18.49
N GLY A 443 -4.31 15.52 -19.62
CA GLY A 443 -2.85 15.43 -19.72
C GLY A 443 -2.09 16.71 -19.32
#